data_20097b84c379428c4c56ccbf79dfaec5
#
_entry.id   20097b84c379428c4c56ccbf79dfaec5
#
_cell.length_a   1.000
_cell.length_b   1.000
_cell.length_c   1.000
_cell.angle_alpha   90.00
_cell.angle_beta   90.00
_cell.angle_gamma   90.00
#
_symmetry.space_group_name_H-M   'P 1'
#
loop_
_entity.id
_entity.type
_entity.pdbx_description
1 polymer ?
#
loop_
_entity_poly.entity_id
_entity_poly.type
_entity_poly.pdbx_seq_one_letter_code
_entity_poly.pdbx_strand_id
1 'polypeptide(L)'
;LIVIKRNGKKIQFDRDKILKSMLMALRKRQTNDESIDRADNGIVRQLESSGDSEIQSKFIGELVMNALAEIDNVAYIRYASVYRNFREASDFGKFVETEIKD
;
A
#
# COMPACT_ATOMS: atom_id res chain seq x y z
N LEU A 1 16.25 0.63 9.55
CA LEU A 1 15.42 -0.35 8.85
C LEU A 1 15.72 -0.33 7.35
N ILE A 2 16.03 -1.46 6.80
CA ILE A 2 16.40 -1.63 5.40
C ILE A 2 15.26 -2.30 4.64
N VAL A 3 14.97 -1.80 3.44
CA VAL A 3 13.96 -2.38 2.57
C VAL A 3 14.64 -3.14 1.42
N ILE A 4 14.23 -4.37 1.23
CA ILE A 4 14.73 -5.20 0.13
C ILE A 4 13.73 -5.11 -1.02
N LYS A 5 14.17 -4.54 -2.14
CA LYS A 5 13.32 -4.37 -3.33
C LYS A 5 13.16 -5.69 -4.07
N ARG A 6 12.20 -5.75 -5.00
CA ARG A 6 11.92 -6.96 -5.77
C ARG A 6 13.13 -7.47 -6.55
N ASN A 7 14.02 -6.57 -6.98
CA ASN A 7 15.24 -6.94 -7.68
C ASN A 7 16.39 -7.33 -6.75
N GLY A 8 16.12 -7.42 -5.44
CA GLY A 8 17.13 -7.77 -4.44
C GLY A 8 17.93 -6.60 -3.92
N LYS A 9 17.76 -5.43 -4.52
CA LYS A 9 18.51 -4.24 -4.11
C LYS A 9 18.02 -3.75 -2.75
N LYS A 10 18.96 -3.38 -1.88
CA LYS A 10 18.65 -2.88 -0.54
C LYS A 10 18.70 -1.36 -0.51
N ILE A 11 17.68 -0.76 0.10
CA ILE A 11 17.61 0.70 0.26
C ILE A 11 17.21 1.02 1.70
N GLN A 12 17.52 2.25 2.12
CA GLN A 12 17.10 2.72 3.42
C GLN A 12 15.59 2.92 3.44
N PHE A 13 14.94 2.52 4.53
CA PHE A 13 13.52 2.74 4.72
C PHE A 13 13.23 4.25 4.75
N ASP A 14 12.24 4.68 3.99
CA ASP A 14 11.81 6.07 3.92
C ASP A 14 10.31 6.12 4.23
N ARG A 15 9.98 6.56 5.43
CA ARG A 15 8.62 6.68 5.91
C ARG A 15 7.75 7.56 5.02
N ASP A 16 8.33 8.64 4.47
CA ASP A 16 7.56 9.58 3.64
C ASP A 16 7.02 8.93 2.36
N LYS A 17 7.68 7.91 1.87
CA LYS A 17 7.22 7.20 0.67
C LYS A 17 5.89 6.48 0.89
N ILE A 18 5.65 5.99 2.10
CA ILE A 18 4.38 5.33 2.42
C ILE A 18 3.24 6.34 2.31
N LEU A 19 3.37 7.48 2.98
CA LEU A 19 2.34 8.50 2.96
C LEU A 19 2.12 9.03 1.54
N LYS A 20 3.20 9.30 0.80
CA LYS A 20 3.10 9.79 -0.57
C LYS A 20 2.36 8.81 -1.48
N SER A 21 2.64 7.52 -1.36
CA SER A 21 1.97 6.51 -2.18
C SER A 21 0.48 6.41 -1.85
N MET A 22 0.12 6.54 -0.58
CA MET A 22 -1.27 6.56 -0.16
C MET A 22 -2.00 7.78 -0.70
N LEU A 23 -1.39 8.97 -0.57
CA LEU A 23 -1.98 10.22 -1.06
C LEU A 23 -2.16 10.21 -2.57
N MET A 24 -1.22 9.63 -3.29
CA MET A 24 -1.35 9.48 -4.75
C MET A 24 -2.56 8.61 -5.11
N ALA A 25 -2.74 7.50 -4.43
CA ALA A 25 -3.88 6.61 -4.67
C ALA A 25 -5.21 7.26 -4.28
N LEU A 26 -5.19 8.13 -3.26
CA LEU A 26 -6.38 8.79 -2.75
C LEU A 26 -6.70 10.11 -3.45
N ARG A 27 -5.91 10.48 -4.45
CA ARG A 27 -6.08 11.75 -5.17
C ARG A 27 -7.51 11.90 -5.68
N LYS A 28 -8.10 13.06 -5.39
CA LYS A 28 -9.48 13.42 -5.79
C LYS A 28 -10.54 12.52 -5.17
N ARG A 29 -10.20 11.79 -4.12
CA ARG A 29 -11.19 11.07 -3.34
C ARG A 29 -11.51 11.88 -2.09
N GLN A 30 -12.76 11.82 -1.65
CA GLN A 30 -13.17 12.48 -0.41
C GLN A 30 -12.80 11.57 0.75
N THR A 31 -11.76 11.93 1.46
CA THR A 31 -11.27 11.15 2.57
C THR A 31 -10.95 12.07 3.76
N ASN A 32 -10.86 11.46 4.91
CA ASN A 32 -10.59 12.12 6.17
C ASN A 32 -9.10 12.05 6.46
N ASP A 33 -8.48 13.23 6.69
CA ASP A 33 -7.04 13.29 6.97
C ASP A 33 -6.64 12.47 8.19
N GLU A 34 -7.51 12.40 9.21
CA GLU A 34 -7.24 11.60 10.39
C GLU A 34 -7.15 10.12 10.06
N SER A 35 -8.00 9.64 9.15
CA SER A 35 -7.96 8.23 8.73
C SER A 35 -6.67 7.92 8.00
N ILE A 36 -6.21 8.84 7.17
CA ILE A 36 -4.95 8.68 6.44
C ILE A 36 -3.77 8.67 7.40
N ASP A 37 -3.73 9.63 8.33
CA ASP A 37 -2.64 9.72 9.32
C ASP A 37 -2.61 8.49 10.20
N ARG A 38 -3.77 8.00 10.63
CA ARG A 38 -3.87 6.81 11.47
C ARG A 38 -3.34 5.59 10.73
N ALA A 39 -3.70 5.45 9.45
CA ALA A 39 -3.22 4.34 8.62
C ALA A 39 -1.71 4.41 8.42
N ASP A 40 -1.18 5.59 8.10
CA ASP A 40 0.24 5.80 7.90
C ASP A 40 1.03 5.47 9.17
N ASN A 41 0.61 6.03 10.30
CA ASN A 41 1.27 5.78 11.58
C ASN A 41 1.18 4.30 11.99
N GLY A 42 0.04 3.67 11.71
CA GLY A 42 -0.16 2.26 12.01
C GLY A 42 0.78 1.36 11.22
N ILE A 43 0.96 1.65 9.95
CA ILE A 43 1.87 0.89 9.09
C ILE A 43 3.31 1.04 9.59
N VAL A 44 3.73 2.27 9.84
CA VAL A 44 5.10 2.54 10.32
C VAL A 44 5.36 1.84 11.64
N ARG A 45 4.40 1.92 12.57
CA ARG A 45 4.53 1.27 13.87
C ARG A 45 4.64 -0.25 13.72
N GLN A 46 3.87 -0.83 12.83
CA GLN A 46 3.91 -2.27 12.59
C GLN A 46 5.25 -2.70 12.02
N LEU A 47 5.81 -1.92 11.10
CA LEU A 47 7.13 -2.19 10.52
C LEU A 47 8.24 -2.07 11.57
N GLU A 48 8.19 -1.01 12.38
CA GLU A 48 9.22 -0.77 13.39
C GLU A 48 9.16 -1.77 14.54
N SER A 49 7.98 -2.26 14.87
CA SER A 49 7.81 -3.20 15.98
C SER A 49 8.03 -4.66 15.58
N SER A 50 8.27 -4.94 14.31
CA SER A 50 8.48 -6.31 13.85
C SER A 50 9.76 -6.94 14.41
N GLY A 51 10.72 -6.12 14.83
CA GLY A 51 12.02 -6.60 15.31
C GLY A 51 12.99 -6.95 14.21
N ASP A 52 12.57 -6.88 12.96
CA ASP A 52 13.43 -7.19 11.82
C ASP A 52 14.24 -5.97 11.41
N SER A 53 15.49 -6.18 11.02
CA SER A 53 16.34 -5.10 10.51
C SER A 53 16.15 -4.91 9.01
N GLU A 54 15.65 -5.93 8.31
CA GLU A 54 15.38 -5.90 6.87
C GLU A 54 13.96 -6.38 6.59
N ILE A 55 13.27 -5.68 5.70
CA ILE A 55 11.88 -5.98 5.35
C ILE A 55 11.75 -5.97 3.83
N GLN A 56 11.02 -6.96 3.29
CA GLN A 56 10.71 -7.01 1.88
C GLN A 56 9.76 -5.89 1.49
N SER A 57 10.02 -5.22 0.37
CA SER A 57 9.11 -4.17 -0.13
C SER A 57 7.71 -4.72 -0.40
N LYS A 58 7.62 -6.00 -0.77
CA LYS A 58 6.33 -6.66 -0.97
C LYS A 58 5.46 -6.60 0.29
N PHE A 59 6.05 -6.80 1.45
CA PHE A 59 5.32 -6.75 2.72
C PHE A 59 4.77 -5.36 2.99
N ILE A 60 5.58 -4.32 2.71
CA ILE A 60 5.12 -2.94 2.85
C ILE A 60 3.93 -2.67 1.91
N GLY A 61 4.02 -3.12 0.67
CA GLY A 61 2.93 -2.97 -0.29
C GLY A 61 1.64 -3.63 0.18
N GLU A 62 1.73 -4.82 0.78
CA GLU A 62 0.55 -5.50 1.33
C GLU A 62 -0.09 -4.68 2.45
N LEU A 63 0.72 -4.10 3.33
CA LEU A 63 0.19 -3.27 4.41
C LEU A 63 -0.51 -2.02 3.88
N VAL A 64 0.06 -1.38 2.86
CA VAL A 64 -0.55 -0.19 2.24
C VAL A 64 -1.87 -0.58 1.56
N MET A 65 -1.89 -1.69 0.81
CA MET A 65 -3.11 -2.17 0.18
C MET A 65 -4.22 -2.42 1.19
N ASN A 66 -3.89 -3.11 2.27
CA ASN A 66 -4.88 -3.42 3.32
C ASN A 66 -5.43 -2.15 3.96
N ALA A 67 -4.57 -1.16 4.19
CA ALA A 67 -5.00 0.11 4.75
C ALA A 67 -5.93 0.86 3.79
N LEU A 68 -5.58 0.91 2.51
CA LEU A 68 -6.40 1.57 1.50
C LEU A 68 -7.75 0.89 1.31
N ALA A 69 -7.80 -0.44 1.43
CA ALA A 69 -9.06 -1.19 1.31
C ALA A 69 -10.10 -0.72 2.33
N GLU A 70 -9.65 -0.28 3.51
CA GLU A 70 -10.54 0.20 4.55
C GLU A 70 -10.92 1.67 4.39
N ILE A 71 -10.12 2.44 3.65
CA ILE A 71 -10.32 3.87 3.48
C ILE A 71 -11.18 4.16 2.25
N ASP A 72 -10.85 3.57 1.11
CA ASP A 72 -11.52 3.89 -0.16
C ASP A 72 -11.24 2.83 -1.21
N ASN A 73 -12.30 2.22 -1.74
CA ASN A 73 -12.16 1.13 -2.71
C ASN A 73 -11.48 1.56 -4.03
N VAL A 74 -11.72 2.78 -4.47
CA VAL A 74 -11.10 3.27 -5.71
C VAL A 74 -9.59 3.42 -5.53
N ALA A 75 -9.18 3.99 -4.40
CA ALA A 75 -7.76 4.11 -4.09
C ALA A 75 -7.10 2.74 -3.95
N TYR A 76 -7.80 1.79 -3.34
CA TYR A 76 -7.34 0.42 -3.21
C TYR A 76 -7.07 -0.18 -4.59
N ILE A 77 -8.01 -0.04 -5.52
CA ILE A 77 -7.86 -0.57 -6.88
C ILE A 77 -6.69 0.11 -7.61
N ARG A 78 -6.58 1.44 -7.47
CA ARG A 78 -5.49 2.20 -8.10
C ARG A 78 -4.12 1.70 -7.64
N TYR A 79 -3.98 1.55 -6.33
CA TYR A 79 -2.71 1.06 -5.77
C TYR A 79 -2.43 -0.37 -6.22
N ALA A 80 -3.43 -1.23 -6.16
CA ALA A 80 -3.31 -2.62 -6.57
C ALA A 80 -2.92 -2.75 -8.04
N SER A 81 -3.43 -1.85 -8.90
CA SER A 81 -3.12 -1.92 -10.32
C SER A 81 -1.62 -1.75 -10.59
N VAL A 82 -0.96 -0.90 -9.82
CA VAL A 82 0.49 -0.69 -9.93
C VAL A 82 1.24 -1.82 -9.21
N TYR A 83 0.81 -2.12 -8.00
CA TYR A 83 1.48 -3.11 -7.15
C TYR A 83 1.44 -4.51 -7.79
N ARG A 84 0.30 -4.91 -8.36
CA ARG A 84 0.11 -6.21 -9.02
C ARG A 84 0.31 -6.14 -10.54
N ASN A 85 0.73 -4.99 -11.04
CA ASN A 85 1.07 -4.78 -12.44
C ASN A 85 -0.06 -5.16 -13.40
N PHE A 86 -1.25 -4.58 -13.19
CA PHE A 86 -2.38 -4.78 -14.09
C PHE A 86 -2.06 -4.24 -15.48
N ARG A 87 -2.38 -4.97 -16.51
CA ARG A 87 -2.10 -4.57 -17.89
C ARG A 87 -3.35 -4.47 -18.75
N GLU A 88 -4.41 -5.16 -18.37
CA GLU A 88 -5.63 -5.25 -19.16
C GLU A 88 -6.85 -4.98 -18.28
N ALA A 89 -7.97 -4.59 -18.95
CA ALA A 89 -9.22 -4.37 -18.25
C ALA A 89 -9.68 -5.63 -17.50
N SER A 90 -9.41 -6.81 -18.05
CA SER A 90 -9.78 -8.06 -17.40
C SER A 90 -9.09 -8.26 -16.05
N ASP A 91 -7.88 -7.69 -15.87
CA ASP A 91 -7.16 -7.79 -14.61
C ASP A 91 -7.92 -7.04 -13.50
N PHE A 92 -8.48 -5.88 -13.83
CA PHE A 92 -9.32 -5.11 -12.90
C PHE A 92 -10.58 -5.91 -12.53
N GLY A 93 -11.24 -6.49 -13.51
CA GLY A 93 -12.45 -7.28 -13.27
C GLY A 93 -12.20 -8.46 -12.35
N LYS A 94 -11.14 -9.20 -12.60
CA LYS A 94 -10.76 -10.33 -11.76
C LYS A 94 -10.43 -9.88 -10.33
N PHE A 95 -9.71 -8.77 -10.18
CA PHE A 95 -9.36 -8.26 -8.89
C PHE A 95 -10.60 -7.85 -8.10
N VAL A 96 -11.53 -7.16 -8.74
CA VAL A 96 -12.80 -6.76 -8.11
C VAL A 96 -13.60 -7.97 -7.65
N GLU A 97 -13.69 -9.00 -8.47
CA GLU A 97 -14.42 -10.21 -8.12
C GLU A 97 -13.82 -10.97 -6.95
N THR A 98 -12.50 -11.04 -6.88
CA THR A 98 -11.83 -11.87 -5.87
C THR A 98 -11.52 -11.13 -4.58
N GLU A 99 -11.18 -9.83 -4.65
CA GLU A 99 -10.66 -9.10 -3.50
C GLU A 99 -11.65 -8.11 -2.90
N ILE A 100 -12.58 -7.60 -3.69
CA ILE A 100 -13.51 -6.56 -3.24
C ILE A 100 -14.92 -7.10 -3.02
N LYS A 101 -15.20 -8.25 -3.57
CA LYS A 101 -16.52 -8.87 -3.48
C LYS A 101 -16.90 -9.14 -2.02
N ASP A 102 -18.07 -8.69 -1.66
CA ASP A 102 -18.64 -8.94 -0.33
C ASP A 102 -19.08 -10.38 -0.16
#